data_ddb44f4e209ab75f2e8407aa121cd305
#
_entry.id   ddb44f4e209ab75f2e8407aa121cd305
#
_cell.length_a   1.000
_cell.length_b   1.000
_cell.length_c   1.000
_cell.angle_alpha   90.00
_cell.angle_beta   90.00
_cell.angle_gamma   90.00
#
_symmetry.space_group_name_H-M   'P 1'
#
loop_
_entity.id
_entity.type
_entity.pdbx_description
1 polymer ?
#
loop_
_entity_poly.entity_id
_entity_poly.type
_entity_poly.pdbx_seq_one_letter_code
_entity_poly.pdbx_strand_id
1 'polypeptide(L)'
;MSLKKSLKYFWIRQWKLIAMIFFLFLAIALPWAVLSRIDSYQRIYMIAWLSIMPIQTIVSTLLFIVGLYWLHYGGGFQKIATKKVKTNEVNIKWTDVIGMEQAKLESIEIVKLIKDHARVKAIGGKMLRGILMLGPPGCGKTYLAKAIATESGMPFLSMSASEFVEMFVGVGASRIRQLFKQARMQADEHGGCIIFIDEIDSIARKRHFNAFGGSEETNSTQ
;
A
#
# COMPACT_ATOMS: atom_id res chain seq x y z
N MET A 1 22.03 56.93 17.45
CA MET A 1 20.86 56.38 16.74
C MET A 1 20.75 54.82 16.79
N SER A 2 21.42 54.16 17.76
CA SER A 2 21.53 52.68 17.80
C SER A 2 20.70 51.96 18.90
N LEU A 3 20.49 52.59 20.04
CA LEU A 3 19.81 51.96 21.20
C LEU A 3 18.32 51.65 20.97
N LYS A 4 17.58 52.53 20.27
CA LYS A 4 16.15 52.27 19.98
C LYS A 4 15.90 51.12 19.02
N LYS A 5 16.79 50.84 18.08
CA LYS A 5 16.67 49.69 17.15
C LYS A 5 16.98 48.38 17.87
N SER A 6 17.97 48.34 18.73
CA SER A 6 18.35 47.16 19.52
C SER A 6 17.21 46.73 20.48
N LEU A 7 16.58 47.68 21.15
CA LEU A 7 15.42 47.42 22.02
C LEU A 7 14.22 46.85 21.23
N LYS A 8 13.96 47.33 20.01
CA LYS A 8 12.84 46.86 19.19
C LYS A 8 13.06 45.42 18.71
N TYR A 9 14.28 45.04 18.34
CA TYR A 9 14.62 43.67 17.97
C TYR A 9 14.58 42.71 19.17
N PHE A 10 15.03 43.16 20.34
CA PHE A 10 14.94 42.38 21.58
C PHE A 10 13.48 42.10 21.95
N TRP A 11 12.57 43.09 21.86
CA TRP A 11 11.16 42.97 22.12
C TRP A 11 10.44 42.01 21.14
N ILE A 12 10.73 42.08 19.84
CA ILE A 12 10.15 41.22 18.82
C ILE A 12 10.59 39.74 19.01
N ARG A 13 11.82 39.52 19.48
CA ARG A 13 12.35 38.18 19.71
C ARG A 13 11.83 37.57 21.00
N GLN A 14 11.60 38.38 22.03
CA GLN A 14 11.15 37.91 23.36
C GLN A 14 9.63 37.88 23.48
N TRP A 15 8.90 38.50 22.56
CA TRP A 15 7.42 38.55 22.60
C TRP A 15 6.76 37.18 22.75
N LYS A 16 7.25 36.18 22.02
CA LYS A 16 6.72 34.79 22.09
C LYS A 16 6.94 34.18 23.47
N LEU A 17 8.08 34.42 24.08
CA LEU A 17 8.39 33.94 25.43
C LEU A 17 7.54 34.66 26.49
N ILE A 18 7.37 35.96 26.38
CA ILE A 18 6.54 36.76 27.27
C ILE A 18 5.08 36.35 27.15
N ALA A 19 4.59 36.16 25.93
CA ALA A 19 3.24 35.67 25.69
C ALA A 19 3.06 34.27 26.29
N MET A 20 4.01 33.37 26.12
CA MET A 20 3.96 32.02 26.68
C MET A 20 3.93 32.05 28.21
N ILE A 21 4.75 32.86 28.86
CA ILE A 21 4.79 33.04 30.32
C ILE A 21 3.47 33.66 30.80
N PHE A 22 2.93 34.65 30.09
CA PHE A 22 1.64 35.26 30.41
C PHE A 22 0.50 34.28 30.33
N PHE A 23 0.43 33.44 29.26
CA PHE A 23 -0.58 32.40 29.14
C PHE A 23 -0.42 31.32 30.22
N LEU A 24 0.80 30.95 30.58
CA LEU A 24 1.07 29.99 31.67
C LEU A 24 0.65 30.55 33.02
N PHE A 25 0.90 31.84 33.28
CA PHE A 25 0.46 32.52 34.48
C PHE A 25 -1.07 32.59 34.55
N LEU A 26 -1.73 32.92 33.44
CA LEU A 26 -3.19 32.98 33.34
C LEU A 26 -3.81 31.58 33.55
N ALA A 27 -3.19 30.55 33.02
CA ALA A 27 -3.65 29.15 33.18
C ALA A 27 -3.59 28.67 34.66
N ILE A 28 -2.73 29.25 35.48
CA ILE A 28 -2.63 28.92 36.92
C ILE A 28 -3.47 29.87 37.75
N ALA A 29 -3.47 31.17 37.45
CA ALA A 29 -4.16 32.21 38.23
C ALA A 29 -5.71 32.12 38.13
N LEU A 30 -6.23 31.78 36.93
CA LEU A 30 -7.67 31.65 36.72
C LEU A 30 -8.29 30.53 37.56
N PRO A 31 -7.78 29.28 37.53
CA PRO A 31 -8.30 28.21 38.37
C PRO A 31 -8.16 28.52 39.86
N TRP A 32 -7.04 29.15 40.26
CA TRP A 32 -6.85 29.55 41.66
C TRP A 32 -7.88 30.59 42.15
N ALA A 33 -8.16 31.60 41.33
CA ALA A 33 -9.15 32.63 41.64
C ALA A 33 -10.59 32.05 41.76
N VAL A 34 -10.92 31.08 40.90
CA VAL A 34 -12.19 30.35 40.96
C VAL A 34 -12.26 29.46 42.20
N LEU A 35 -11.22 28.69 42.48
CA LEU A 35 -11.20 27.80 43.66
C LEU A 35 -11.27 28.56 44.99
N SER A 36 -10.73 29.78 45.06
CA SER A 36 -10.76 30.59 46.29
C SER A 36 -12.15 31.09 46.67
N ARG A 37 -13.09 31.11 45.73
CA ARG A 37 -14.49 31.58 45.92
C ARG A 37 -15.51 30.48 46.20
N ILE A 38 -15.09 29.21 46.17
CA ILE A 38 -15.97 28.06 46.30
C ILE A 38 -15.88 27.47 47.71
N ASP A 39 -17.00 26.90 48.21
CA ASP A 39 -17.09 26.26 49.51
C ASP A 39 -16.10 25.11 49.66
N SER A 40 -15.64 24.87 50.91
CA SER A 40 -14.58 23.88 51.22
C SER A 40 -14.91 22.48 50.69
N TYR A 41 -16.16 22.07 50.73
CA TYR A 41 -16.58 20.75 50.27
C TYR A 41 -16.47 20.61 48.73
N GLN A 42 -16.95 21.61 48.01
CA GLN A 42 -16.90 21.64 46.54
C GLN A 42 -15.46 21.82 46.06
N ARG A 43 -14.61 22.49 46.80
CA ARG A 43 -13.18 22.67 46.54
C ARG A 43 -12.41 21.32 46.50
N ILE A 44 -12.67 20.48 47.49
CA ILE A 44 -12.06 19.13 47.56
C ILE A 44 -12.50 18.27 46.38
N TYR A 45 -13.77 18.34 46.00
CA TYR A 45 -14.32 17.59 44.88
C TYR A 45 -13.72 18.06 43.54
N MET A 46 -13.55 19.36 43.33
CA MET A 46 -12.94 19.92 42.15
C MET A 46 -11.43 19.58 42.05
N ILE A 47 -10.67 19.60 43.15
CA ILE A 47 -9.27 19.23 43.20
C ILE A 47 -9.10 17.75 42.87
N ALA A 48 -9.97 16.87 43.39
CA ALA A 48 -9.95 15.46 43.06
C ALA A 48 -10.23 15.19 41.59
N TRP A 49 -11.23 15.90 41.02
CA TRP A 49 -11.53 15.81 39.59
C TRP A 49 -10.40 16.35 38.71
N LEU A 50 -9.81 17.48 39.09
CA LEU A 50 -8.69 18.09 38.35
C LEU A 50 -7.44 17.23 38.36
N SER A 51 -7.22 16.41 39.39
CA SER A 51 -6.07 15.49 39.49
C SER A 51 -6.29 14.19 38.68
N ILE A 52 -7.53 13.74 38.50
CA ILE A 52 -7.83 12.51 37.76
C ILE A 52 -7.92 12.78 36.23
N MET A 53 -8.47 13.92 35.82
CA MET A 53 -8.65 14.32 34.41
C MET A 53 -7.36 14.25 33.58
N PRO A 54 -6.20 14.83 34.00
CA PRO A 54 -4.99 14.78 33.19
C PRO A 54 -4.45 13.34 33.04
N ILE A 55 -4.60 12.49 34.05
CA ILE A 55 -4.19 11.08 33.96
C ILE A 55 -5.03 10.37 32.91
N GLN A 56 -6.35 10.56 32.94
CA GLN A 56 -7.27 9.95 31.98
C GLN A 56 -7.00 10.44 30.56
N THR A 57 -6.73 11.75 30.36
CA THR A 57 -6.41 12.31 29.04
C THR A 57 -5.07 11.80 28.50
N ILE A 58 -4.05 11.68 29.35
CA ILE A 58 -2.76 11.11 28.95
C ILE A 58 -2.92 9.64 28.53
N VAL A 59 -3.62 8.83 29.31
CA VAL A 59 -3.86 7.42 28.99
C VAL A 59 -4.65 7.28 27.69
N SER A 60 -5.74 8.04 27.50
CA SER A 60 -6.55 7.98 26.28
C SER A 60 -5.76 8.44 25.04
N THR A 61 -4.95 9.49 25.18
CA THR A 61 -4.08 9.98 24.09
C THR A 61 -3.02 8.95 23.73
N LEU A 62 -2.42 8.30 24.71
CA LEU A 62 -1.41 7.26 24.49
C LEU A 62 -2.02 6.02 23.81
N LEU A 63 -3.19 5.59 24.23
CA LEU A 63 -3.95 4.53 23.58
C LEU A 63 -4.33 4.89 22.14
N PHE A 64 -4.73 6.14 21.90
CA PHE A 64 -5.04 6.63 20.56
C PHE A 64 -3.80 6.64 19.65
N ILE A 65 -2.65 7.12 20.15
CA ILE A 65 -1.38 7.11 19.40
C ILE A 65 -0.94 5.67 19.10
N VAL A 66 -1.01 4.76 20.09
CA VAL A 66 -0.71 3.34 19.90
C VAL A 66 -1.67 2.71 18.88
N GLY A 67 -2.95 3.05 18.94
CA GLY A 67 -3.96 2.61 17.98
C GLY A 67 -3.67 3.10 16.56
N LEU A 68 -3.33 4.38 16.38
CA LEU A 68 -2.91 4.94 15.09
C LEU A 68 -1.61 4.30 14.59
N TYR A 69 -0.63 4.11 15.46
CA TYR A 69 0.62 3.42 15.13
C TYR A 69 0.34 1.99 14.65
N TRP A 70 -0.49 1.24 15.39
CA TRP A 70 -0.89 -0.12 15.02
C TRP A 70 -1.67 -0.16 13.71
N LEU A 71 -2.56 0.82 13.49
CA LEU A 71 -3.32 0.96 12.25
C LEU A 71 -2.41 1.29 11.05
N HIS A 72 -1.42 2.16 11.26
CA HIS A 72 -0.52 2.63 10.20
C HIS A 72 0.62 1.63 9.89
N TYR A 73 1.24 1.08 10.93
CA TYR A 73 2.38 0.16 10.81
C TYR A 73 2.01 -1.31 10.95
N GLY A 74 0.95 -1.64 11.68
CA GLY A 74 0.48 -3.01 11.88
C GLY A 74 -0.23 -3.64 10.68
N GLY A 75 -0.30 -2.94 9.55
CA GLY A 75 -0.92 -3.46 8.32
C GLY A 75 -2.44 -3.63 8.41
N GLY A 76 -3.11 -2.96 9.36
CA GLY A 76 -4.57 -3.03 9.51
C GLY A 76 -5.29 -2.60 8.23
N PHE A 77 -4.90 -1.49 7.62
CA PHE A 77 -5.41 -1.07 6.31
C PHE A 77 -4.94 -1.96 5.16
N GLN A 78 -3.70 -2.48 5.22
CA GLN A 78 -3.19 -3.37 4.18
C GLN A 78 -3.87 -4.74 4.19
N LYS A 79 -4.28 -5.26 5.36
CA LYS A 79 -5.01 -6.53 5.44
C LYS A 79 -6.45 -6.44 4.94
N ILE A 80 -7.09 -5.27 5.05
CA ILE A 80 -8.43 -5.04 4.50
C ILE A 80 -8.38 -4.92 2.97
N ALA A 81 -7.30 -4.34 2.43
CA ALA A 81 -7.10 -4.21 0.98
C ALA A 81 -6.47 -5.45 0.32
N THR A 82 -5.88 -6.36 1.09
CA THR A 82 -5.32 -7.61 0.56
C THR A 82 -6.40 -8.66 0.40
N LYS A 83 -7.14 -8.56 -0.69
CA LYS A 83 -7.75 -9.74 -1.31
C LYS A 83 -6.58 -10.68 -1.60
N LYS A 84 -6.43 -11.77 -0.82
CA LYS A 84 -5.42 -12.80 -1.13
C LYS A 84 -5.57 -13.12 -2.60
N VAL A 85 -4.52 -12.91 -3.38
CA VAL A 85 -4.48 -13.40 -4.75
C VAL A 85 -4.66 -14.91 -4.60
N LYS A 86 -5.84 -15.41 -4.99
CA LYS A 86 -6.13 -16.82 -4.87
C LYS A 86 -5.15 -17.54 -5.77
N THR A 87 -4.32 -18.39 -5.20
CA THR A 87 -3.71 -19.48 -5.96
C THR A 87 -4.89 -20.31 -6.45
N ASN A 88 -5.33 -20.09 -7.67
CA ASN A 88 -6.39 -20.85 -8.24
C ASN A 88 -5.84 -22.25 -8.48
N GLU A 89 -6.42 -23.26 -7.89
CA GLU A 89 -6.28 -24.63 -8.36
C GLU A 89 -6.82 -24.64 -9.79
N VAL A 90 -5.92 -24.55 -10.72
CA VAL A 90 -6.25 -24.48 -12.14
C VAL A 90 -6.11 -25.91 -12.65
N ASN A 91 -7.19 -26.49 -13.08
CA ASN A 91 -7.24 -27.87 -13.57
C ASN A 91 -7.73 -27.92 -15.03
N ILE A 92 -7.21 -27.01 -15.86
CA ILE A 92 -7.55 -26.94 -17.28
C ILE A 92 -6.45 -27.63 -18.09
N LYS A 93 -6.80 -28.68 -18.81
CA LYS A 93 -5.88 -29.43 -19.67
C LYS A 93 -5.91 -28.90 -21.10
N TRP A 94 -4.89 -29.28 -21.90
CA TRP A 94 -4.87 -28.95 -23.33
C TRP A 94 -6.07 -29.48 -24.10
N THR A 95 -6.69 -30.60 -23.64
CA THR A 95 -7.89 -31.17 -24.22
C THR A 95 -9.11 -30.28 -24.08
N ASP A 96 -9.14 -29.45 -23.05
CA ASP A 96 -10.28 -28.57 -22.75
C ASP A 96 -10.20 -27.27 -23.56
N VAL A 97 -9.02 -26.96 -24.14
CA VAL A 97 -8.82 -25.80 -25.02
C VAL A 97 -9.24 -26.16 -26.42
N ILE A 98 -10.42 -25.70 -26.82
CA ILE A 98 -11.02 -25.92 -28.16
C ILE A 98 -10.80 -24.70 -29.02
N GLY A 99 -10.40 -24.89 -30.27
CA GLY A 99 -10.01 -23.81 -31.16
C GLY A 99 -8.61 -23.28 -30.85
N MET A 100 -8.21 -22.17 -31.47
CA MET A 100 -6.89 -21.52 -31.30
C MET A 100 -5.71 -22.49 -31.51
N GLU A 101 -5.77 -23.34 -32.51
CA GLU A 101 -4.77 -24.42 -32.71
C GLU A 101 -3.34 -23.87 -32.80
N GLN A 102 -3.12 -22.77 -33.49
CA GLN A 102 -1.79 -22.16 -33.59
C GLN A 102 -1.29 -21.66 -32.22
N ALA A 103 -2.10 -20.88 -31.49
CA ALA A 103 -1.74 -20.39 -30.16
C ALA A 103 -1.51 -21.53 -29.16
N LYS A 104 -2.27 -22.61 -29.29
CA LYS A 104 -2.10 -23.84 -28.50
C LYS A 104 -0.78 -24.52 -28.79
N LEU A 105 -0.36 -24.68 -30.06
CA LEU A 105 0.93 -25.25 -30.44
C LEU A 105 2.09 -24.43 -29.89
N GLU A 106 2.07 -23.10 -30.05
CA GLU A 106 3.07 -22.19 -29.51
C GLU A 106 3.13 -22.30 -27.96
N SER A 107 1.98 -22.41 -27.30
CA SER A 107 1.90 -22.57 -25.85
C SER A 107 2.47 -23.91 -25.37
N ILE A 108 2.32 -24.98 -26.13
CA ILE A 108 2.92 -26.29 -25.84
C ILE A 108 4.46 -26.19 -25.91
N GLU A 109 5.00 -25.49 -26.91
CA GLU A 109 6.44 -25.26 -27.02
C GLU A 109 6.96 -24.45 -25.82
N ILE A 110 6.23 -23.39 -25.42
CA ILE A 110 6.58 -22.62 -24.25
C ILE A 110 6.63 -23.47 -22.98
N VAL A 111 5.64 -24.34 -22.76
CA VAL A 111 5.63 -25.27 -21.61
C VAL A 111 6.84 -26.22 -21.65
N LYS A 112 7.22 -26.72 -22.84
CA LYS A 112 8.42 -27.54 -22.98
C LYS A 112 9.68 -26.76 -22.59
N LEU A 113 9.83 -25.50 -23.05
CA LEU A 113 10.98 -24.66 -22.69
C LEU A 113 11.03 -24.35 -21.19
N ILE A 114 9.86 -24.16 -20.55
CA ILE A 114 9.78 -23.95 -19.11
C ILE A 114 10.20 -25.22 -18.34
N LYS A 115 9.77 -26.40 -18.78
CA LYS A 115 10.13 -27.67 -18.13
C LYS A 115 11.59 -28.04 -18.33
N ASP A 116 12.15 -27.77 -19.49
CA ASP A 116 13.54 -28.10 -19.85
C ASP A 116 14.53 -26.98 -19.53
N HIS A 117 14.32 -26.28 -18.42
CA HIS A 117 15.14 -25.16 -17.98
C HIS A 117 16.64 -25.44 -17.99
N ALA A 118 17.04 -26.62 -17.52
CA ALA A 118 18.45 -27.04 -17.46
C ALA A 118 19.08 -27.17 -18.87
N ARG A 119 18.32 -27.69 -19.82
CA ARG A 119 18.78 -27.85 -21.21
C ARG A 119 18.92 -26.51 -21.93
N VAL A 120 17.96 -25.63 -21.76
CA VAL A 120 18.01 -24.24 -22.31
C VAL A 120 19.25 -23.51 -21.80
N LYS A 121 19.54 -23.62 -20.50
CA LYS A 121 20.72 -23.01 -19.88
C LYS A 121 22.04 -23.64 -20.39
N ALA A 122 22.06 -24.96 -20.59
CA ALA A 122 23.26 -25.67 -21.06
C ALA A 122 23.71 -25.26 -22.47
N ILE A 123 22.75 -24.90 -23.33
CA ILE A 123 23.04 -24.40 -24.71
C ILE A 123 23.24 -22.89 -24.77
N GLY A 124 23.33 -22.20 -23.60
CA GLY A 124 23.50 -20.74 -23.54
C GLY A 124 22.24 -19.94 -23.87
N GLY A 125 21.07 -20.60 -23.93
CA GLY A 125 19.78 -19.95 -24.21
C GLY A 125 19.34 -19.06 -23.08
N LYS A 126 18.62 -17.98 -23.40
CA LYS A 126 17.94 -17.12 -22.41
C LYS A 126 16.57 -17.69 -22.12
N MET A 127 16.26 -17.81 -20.83
CA MET A 127 14.91 -18.22 -20.40
C MET A 127 13.86 -17.20 -20.80
N LEU A 128 12.72 -17.70 -21.25
CA LEU A 128 11.53 -16.91 -21.49
C LEU A 128 11.01 -16.35 -20.17
N ARG A 129 10.88 -15.02 -20.07
CA ARG A 129 10.45 -14.34 -18.85
C ARG A 129 9.03 -13.79 -18.91
N GLY A 130 8.48 -13.67 -20.10
CA GLY A 130 7.15 -13.13 -20.29
C GLY A 130 6.59 -13.43 -21.67
N ILE A 131 5.29 -13.50 -21.75
CA ILE A 131 4.51 -13.74 -22.96
C ILE A 131 3.44 -12.67 -23.03
N LEU A 132 3.31 -12.02 -24.19
CA LEU A 132 2.22 -11.10 -24.45
C LEU A 132 1.16 -11.79 -25.31
N MET A 133 -0.06 -11.92 -24.74
CA MET A 133 -1.19 -12.51 -25.44
C MET A 133 -2.05 -11.41 -26.05
N LEU A 134 -2.10 -11.35 -27.37
CA LEU A 134 -2.91 -10.38 -28.14
C LEU A 134 -4.13 -11.07 -28.74
N GLY A 135 -5.27 -10.38 -28.73
CA GLY A 135 -6.49 -10.88 -29.33
C GLY A 135 -7.75 -10.14 -28.84
N PRO A 136 -8.88 -10.30 -29.53
CA PRO A 136 -10.14 -9.67 -29.14
C PRO A 136 -10.62 -10.15 -27.76
N PRO A 137 -11.49 -9.38 -27.09
CA PRO A 137 -12.10 -9.82 -25.84
C PRO A 137 -12.90 -11.12 -26.08
N GLY A 138 -12.88 -12.02 -25.08
CA GLY A 138 -13.61 -13.30 -25.13
C GLY A 138 -12.97 -14.41 -25.96
N CYS A 139 -11.81 -14.20 -26.60
CA CYS A 139 -11.14 -15.24 -27.39
C CYS A 139 -10.43 -16.33 -26.56
N GLY A 140 -10.56 -16.36 -25.25
CA GLY A 140 -10.02 -17.41 -24.40
C GLY A 140 -8.59 -17.23 -23.89
N LYS A 141 -8.02 -16.01 -23.94
CA LYS A 141 -6.63 -15.73 -23.45
C LYS A 141 -6.40 -16.20 -22.00
N THR A 142 -7.30 -15.84 -21.11
CA THR A 142 -7.22 -16.25 -19.69
C THR A 142 -7.35 -17.78 -19.53
N TYR A 143 -8.15 -18.43 -20.38
CA TYR A 143 -8.32 -19.88 -20.37
C TYR A 143 -7.05 -20.59 -20.83
N LEU A 144 -6.42 -20.10 -21.90
CA LEU A 144 -5.14 -20.59 -22.40
C LEU A 144 -4.01 -20.41 -21.37
N ALA A 145 -3.94 -19.27 -20.69
CA ALA A 145 -2.96 -19.03 -19.64
C ALA A 145 -3.10 -20.02 -18.47
N LYS A 146 -4.33 -20.35 -18.11
CA LYS A 146 -4.61 -21.40 -17.11
C LYS A 146 -4.16 -22.78 -17.57
N ALA A 147 -4.40 -23.13 -18.83
CA ALA A 147 -3.92 -24.40 -19.39
C ALA A 147 -2.40 -24.48 -19.35
N ILE A 148 -1.68 -23.41 -19.70
CA ILE A 148 -0.21 -23.33 -19.58
C ILE A 148 0.23 -23.61 -18.13
N ALA A 149 -0.43 -23.04 -17.15
CA ALA A 149 -0.10 -23.22 -15.74
C ALA A 149 -0.33 -24.66 -15.28
N THR A 150 -1.48 -25.25 -15.61
CA THR A 150 -1.80 -26.66 -15.30
C THR A 150 -0.78 -27.61 -15.91
N GLU A 151 -0.49 -27.42 -17.18
CA GLU A 151 0.41 -28.34 -17.92
C GLU A 151 1.89 -28.10 -17.55
N SER A 152 2.29 -26.91 -17.12
CA SER A 152 3.64 -26.68 -16.58
C SER A 152 3.81 -27.22 -15.17
N GLY A 153 2.73 -27.45 -14.43
CA GLY A 153 2.75 -27.85 -13.02
C GLY A 153 3.13 -26.70 -12.07
N MET A 154 3.02 -25.46 -12.54
CA MET A 154 3.40 -24.28 -11.77
C MET A 154 2.19 -23.59 -11.13
N PRO A 155 2.34 -23.02 -9.93
CA PRO A 155 1.32 -22.17 -9.32
C PRO A 155 0.93 -21.01 -10.24
N PHE A 156 -0.36 -20.68 -10.23
CA PHE A 156 -0.95 -19.64 -11.07
C PHE A 156 -1.51 -18.50 -10.20
N LEU A 157 -0.97 -17.31 -10.39
CA LEU A 157 -1.47 -16.08 -9.79
C LEU A 157 -2.07 -15.21 -10.88
N SER A 158 -3.33 -14.80 -10.73
CA SER A 158 -3.98 -13.89 -11.69
C SER A 158 -4.47 -12.63 -11.02
N MET A 159 -4.32 -11.51 -11.71
CA MET A 159 -4.78 -10.19 -11.29
C MET A 159 -5.14 -9.36 -12.52
N SER A 160 -6.19 -8.53 -12.42
CA SER A 160 -6.45 -7.53 -13.45
C SER A 160 -5.53 -6.32 -13.26
N ALA A 161 -5.01 -5.78 -14.35
CA ALA A 161 -4.18 -4.59 -14.30
C ALA A 161 -4.97 -3.37 -13.78
N SER A 162 -6.28 -3.33 -13.94
CA SER A 162 -7.15 -2.31 -13.35
C SER A 162 -7.10 -2.27 -11.82
N GLU A 163 -6.76 -3.39 -11.17
CA GLU A 163 -6.59 -3.45 -9.71
C GLU A 163 -5.34 -2.70 -9.21
N PHE A 164 -4.42 -2.34 -10.11
CA PHE A 164 -3.24 -1.53 -9.79
C PHE A 164 -3.53 -0.03 -9.86
N VAL A 165 -4.58 0.37 -10.58
CA VAL A 165 -5.00 1.77 -10.74
C VAL A 165 -6.07 2.05 -9.69
N GLU A 166 -5.67 2.53 -8.51
CA GLU A 166 -6.61 2.91 -7.46
C GLU A 166 -6.57 4.40 -7.16
N MET A 167 -7.67 4.91 -6.57
CA MET A 167 -7.83 6.32 -6.22
C MET A 167 -6.88 6.81 -5.12
N PHE A 168 -6.21 5.91 -4.39
CA PHE A 168 -5.34 6.28 -3.27
C PHE A 168 -3.86 6.14 -3.63
N VAL A 169 -3.10 7.21 -3.38
CA VAL A 169 -1.65 7.30 -3.64
C VAL A 169 -0.88 6.16 -2.97
N GLY A 170 -0.10 5.41 -3.74
CA GLY A 170 0.80 4.35 -3.24
C GLY A 170 0.18 2.96 -3.05
N VAL A 171 -1.12 2.79 -3.20
CA VAL A 171 -1.78 1.47 -3.03
C VAL A 171 -1.50 0.57 -4.23
N GLY A 172 -1.52 1.09 -5.45
CA GLY A 172 -1.25 0.33 -6.68
C GLY A 172 0.15 -0.28 -6.68
N ALA A 173 1.18 0.53 -6.43
CA ALA A 173 2.57 0.06 -6.32
C ALA A 173 2.78 -0.96 -5.19
N SER A 174 2.05 -0.82 -4.08
CA SER A 174 2.07 -1.78 -2.98
C SER A 174 1.49 -3.14 -3.40
N ARG A 175 0.39 -3.16 -4.18
CA ARG A 175 -0.22 -4.39 -4.69
C ARG A 175 0.69 -5.14 -5.66
N ILE A 176 1.35 -4.43 -6.57
CA ILE A 176 2.34 -5.03 -7.47
C ILE A 176 3.46 -5.68 -6.65
N ARG A 177 4.04 -4.96 -5.68
CA ARG A 177 5.09 -5.53 -4.83
C ARG A 177 4.62 -6.78 -4.07
N GLN A 178 3.37 -6.81 -3.61
CA GLN A 178 2.79 -7.97 -2.92
C GLN A 178 2.59 -9.15 -3.88
N LEU A 179 2.08 -8.91 -5.10
CA LEU A 179 1.92 -9.94 -6.13
C LEU A 179 3.26 -10.61 -6.42
N PHE A 180 4.30 -9.81 -6.71
CA PHE A 180 5.64 -10.36 -7.00
C PHE A 180 6.29 -11.01 -5.77
N LYS A 181 6.04 -10.52 -4.55
CA LYS A 181 6.50 -11.18 -3.32
C LYS A 181 5.86 -12.55 -3.16
N GLN A 182 4.55 -12.65 -3.36
CA GLN A 182 3.84 -13.93 -3.31
C GLN A 182 4.30 -14.89 -4.41
N ALA A 183 4.49 -14.39 -5.63
CA ALA A 183 5.01 -15.18 -6.74
C ALA A 183 6.40 -15.75 -6.46
N ARG A 184 7.30 -14.97 -5.86
CA ARG A 184 8.65 -15.45 -5.48
C ARG A 184 8.57 -16.55 -4.42
N MET A 185 7.74 -16.39 -3.41
CA MET A 185 7.53 -17.41 -2.38
C MET A 185 7.04 -18.73 -3.00
N GLN A 186 6.08 -18.65 -3.93
CA GLN A 186 5.57 -19.82 -4.65
C GLN A 186 6.62 -20.42 -5.59
N ALA A 187 7.44 -19.56 -6.22
CA ALA A 187 8.52 -20.03 -7.10
C ALA A 187 9.63 -20.73 -6.32
N ASP A 188 9.96 -20.28 -5.12
CA ASP A 188 10.95 -20.93 -4.24
C ASP A 188 10.45 -22.33 -3.80
N GLU A 189 9.13 -22.49 -3.60
CA GLU A 189 8.53 -23.74 -3.16
C GLU A 189 8.32 -24.76 -4.31
N HIS A 190 7.93 -24.26 -5.50
CA HIS A 190 7.52 -25.12 -6.63
C HIS A 190 8.47 -25.06 -7.84
N GLY A 191 9.58 -24.35 -7.73
CA GLY A 191 10.56 -24.17 -8.81
C GLY A 191 10.18 -23.14 -9.87
N GLY A 192 9.01 -22.51 -9.76
CA GLY A 192 8.51 -21.45 -10.63
C GLY A 192 7.10 -21.04 -10.29
N CYS A 193 6.67 -19.88 -10.79
CA CYS A 193 5.30 -19.38 -10.62
C CYS A 193 4.89 -18.59 -11.87
N ILE A 194 3.67 -18.80 -12.33
CA ILE A 194 3.09 -18.06 -13.46
C ILE A 194 2.23 -16.92 -12.92
N ILE A 195 2.56 -15.69 -13.33
CA ILE A 195 1.77 -14.51 -13.05
C ILE A 195 1.02 -14.14 -14.34
N PHE A 196 -0.29 -14.08 -14.29
CA PHE A 196 -1.15 -13.61 -15.37
C PHE A 196 -1.72 -12.25 -15.02
N ILE A 197 -1.42 -11.26 -15.83
CA ILE A 197 -1.96 -9.90 -15.70
C ILE A 197 -2.94 -9.69 -16.85
N ASP A 198 -4.22 -9.59 -16.51
CA ASP A 198 -5.28 -9.33 -17.48
C ASP A 198 -5.46 -7.83 -17.70
N GLU A 199 -6.00 -7.43 -18.87
CA GLU A 199 -6.32 -6.04 -19.22
C GLU A 199 -5.13 -5.08 -19.04
N ILE A 200 -3.92 -5.47 -19.44
CA ILE A 200 -2.69 -4.69 -19.25
C ILE A 200 -2.76 -3.30 -19.93
N ASP A 201 -3.63 -3.13 -20.92
CA ASP A 201 -3.92 -1.87 -21.58
C ASP A 201 -4.53 -0.81 -20.65
N SER A 202 -5.14 -1.23 -19.54
CA SER A 202 -5.68 -0.30 -18.53
C SER A 202 -4.57 0.55 -17.86
N ILE A 203 -3.34 0.02 -17.76
CA ILE A 203 -2.18 0.71 -17.17
C ILE A 203 -1.16 1.17 -18.23
N ALA A 204 -1.14 0.52 -19.40
CA ALA A 204 -0.19 0.80 -20.49
C ALA A 204 -0.62 2.00 -21.38
N ARG A 205 -1.48 2.88 -20.89
CA ARG A 205 -1.86 4.10 -21.64
C ARG A 205 -0.64 4.99 -21.81
N LYS A 206 -0.42 5.50 -23.04
CA LYS A 206 0.60 6.52 -23.30
C LYS A 206 0.43 7.68 -22.31
N ARG A 207 1.52 8.09 -21.68
CA ARG A 207 1.56 9.29 -20.85
C ARG A 207 1.13 10.48 -21.70
N HIS A 208 -0.13 10.84 -21.64
CA HIS A 208 -0.55 12.15 -22.10
C HIS A 208 0.00 13.14 -21.07
N PHE A 209 0.92 13.95 -21.50
CA PHE A 209 1.45 15.09 -20.77
C PHE A 209 0.29 16.09 -20.61
N ASN A 210 -0.58 15.86 -19.65
CA ASN A 210 -1.55 16.85 -19.25
C ASN A 210 -0.79 17.87 -18.41
N ALA A 211 -0.55 19.03 -18.99
CA ALA A 211 0.09 20.20 -18.40
C ALA A 211 -0.70 20.79 -17.20
N PHE A 212 -1.70 20.08 -16.67
CA PHE A 212 -2.47 20.47 -15.49
C PHE A 212 -2.58 19.29 -14.51
N GLY A 213 -1.91 19.47 -13.42
CA GLY A 213 -1.88 18.79 -12.14
C GLY A 213 -2.82 17.61 -11.91
N GLY A 214 -2.26 16.45 -11.71
CA GLY A 214 -2.97 15.33 -11.11
C GLY A 214 -2.69 14.02 -11.81
N SER A 215 -1.64 13.35 -11.42
CA SER A 215 -1.54 11.90 -11.21
C SER A 215 -0.10 11.41 -11.30
N GLU A 216 0.69 11.70 -10.29
CA GLU A 216 1.97 11.01 -10.07
C GLU A 216 1.78 9.50 -9.83
N GLU A 217 0.58 9.06 -9.47
CA GLU A 217 0.30 7.64 -9.17
C GLU A 217 0.30 6.72 -10.38
N THR A 218 -0.26 7.16 -11.50
CA THR A 218 -0.25 6.35 -12.73
C THR A 218 1.17 6.16 -13.26
N ASN A 219 2.09 7.07 -12.95
CA ASN A 219 3.47 7.01 -13.41
C ASN A 219 4.35 6.05 -12.58
N SER A 220 4.00 5.79 -11.32
CA SER A 220 4.76 4.87 -10.46
C SER A 220 4.41 3.40 -10.69
N THR A 221 3.34 3.12 -11.45
CA THR A 221 2.83 1.77 -11.69
C THR A 221 3.25 1.23 -13.08
N GLN A 222 3.69 2.12 -13.99
CA GLN A 222 4.29 1.78 -15.28
C GLN A 222 5.79 1.59 -15.17
#